data_39e47a63e4510b834629ac62a3f8e8d4
#
_entry.id   39e47a63e4510b834629ac62a3f8e8d4
#
_cell.length_a   1.000
_cell.length_b   1.000
_cell.length_c   1.000
_cell.angle_alpha   90.00
_cell.angle_beta   90.00
_cell.angle_gamma   90.00
#
_symmetry.space_group_name_H-M   'P 1'
#
loop_
_entity.id
_entity.type
_entity.pdbx_description
1 polymer ?
#
loop_
_entity_poly.entity_id
_entity_poly.type
_entity_poly.pdbx_seq_one_letter_code
_entity_poly.pdbx_strand_id
1 'polypeptide(L)'
;MDATLRAMLEEVGRRPLRASVITATALMDTMLEKVISAFIIEDADKKALFDYSGCMGTFSAKIEMSYVLGLISKELRDDLNRYRKIRNICAHNIVIDADAENKIKSKIDNFSLLKKVFQLGNNEDPIVYTGLEFALI
;
A
#
# COMPACT_ATOMS: atom_id res chain seq x y z
N MET A 1 -15.40 5.97 8.47
CA MET A 1 -13.94 6.19 8.32
C MET A 1 -13.46 7.12 9.42
N ASP A 2 -12.43 6.71 10.13
CA ASP A 2 -11.81 7.49 11.21
C ASP A 2 -11.33 8.85 10.68
N ALA A 3 -11.54 9.93 11.46
CA ALA A 3 -11.10 11.29 11.12
C ALA A 3 -9.58 11.38 10.86
N THR A 4 -8.79 10.61 11.62
CA THR A 4 -7.33 10.53 11.45
C THR A 4 -6.95 9.98 10.09
N LEU A 5 -7.62 8.90 9.65
CA LEU A 5 -7.36 8.27 8.37
C LEU A 5 -7.75 9.20 7.20
N ARG A 6 -8.88 9.91 7.34
CA ARG A 6 -9.27 10.91 6.35
C ARG A 6 -8.24 12.03 6.20
N ALA A 7 -7.74 12.56 7.32
CA ALA A 7 -6.70 13.58 7.31
C ALA A 7 -5.40 13.09 6.65
N MET A 8 -5.02 11.83 6.90
CA MET A 8 -3.85 11.22 6.26
C MET A 8 -4.03 11.08 4.75
N LEU A 9 -5.22 10.69 4.29
CA LEU A 9 -5.56 10.58 2.87
C LEU A 9 -5.50 11.94 2.16
N GLU A 10 -6.05 12.97 2.78
CA GLU A 10 -5.99 14.34 2.25
C GLU A 10 -4.55 14.85 2.16
N GLU A 11 -3.74 14.56 3.16
CA GLU A 11 -2.32 14.94 3.17
C GLU A 11 -1.53 14.21 2.06
N VAL A 12 -1.78 12.92 1.86
CA VAL A 12 -1.16 12.14 0.76
C VAL A 12 -1.50 12.76 -0.59
N GLY A 13 -2.77 13.17 -0.81
CA GLY A 13 -3.23 13.78 -2.06
C GLY A 13 -2.60 15.14 -2.39
N ARG A 14 -2.05 15.84 -1.40
CA ARG A 14 -1.43 17.18 -1.58
C ARG A 14 0.06 17.14 -1.85
N ARG A 15 0.70 15.97 -1.74
CA ARG A 15 2.16 15.86 -1.81
C ARG A 15 2.67 15.55 -3.22
N PRO A 16 3.93 15.91 -3.56
CA PRO A 16 4.59 15.42 -4.77
C PRO A 16 4.55 13.89 -4.85
N LEU A 17 4.58 13.34 -6.06
CA LEU A 17 4.43 11.91 -6.33
C LEU A 17 5.26 11.02 -5.39
N ARG A 18 6.55 11.33 -5.19
CA ARG A 18 7.43 10.55 -4.30
C ARG A 18 6.91 10.50 -2.86
N ALA A 19 6.60 11.65 -2.31
CA ALA A 19 6.10 11.75 -0.93
C ALA A 19 4.75 11.05 -0.78
N SER A 20 3.85 11.18 -1.76
CA SER A 20 2.57 10.49 -1.80
C SER A 20 2.72 8.98 -1.79
N VAL A 21 3.59 8.44 -2.64
CA VAL A 21 3.84 7.00 -2.75
C VAL A 21 4.43 6.45 -1.45
N ILE A 22 5.43 7.12 -0.87
CA ILE A 22 6.07 6.67 0.37
C ILE A 22 5.06 6.70 1.53
N THR A 23 4.29 7.76 1.66
CA THR A 23 3.28 7.90 2.72
C THR A 23 2.16 6.88 2.58
N ALA A 24 1.66 6.67 1.37
CA ALA A 24 0.63 5.67 1.09
C ALA A 24 1.14 4.25 1.37
N THR A 25 2.39 3.93 1.03
CA THR A 25 2.99 2.63 1.36
C THR A 25 3.07 2.42 2.88
N ALA A 26 3.46 3.42 3.64
CA ALA A 26 3.50 3.34 5.10
C ALA A 26 2.10 3.09 5.68
N LEU A 27 1.07 3.70 5.11
CA LEU A 27 -0.30 3.48 5.52
C LEU A 27 -0.77 2.05 5.19
N MET A 28 -0.51 1.55 3.98
CA MET A 28 -0.83 0.18 3.58
C MET A 28 -0.13 -0.85 4.49
N ASP A 29 1.13 -0.61 4.82
CA ASP A 29 1.90 -1.45 5.74
C ASP A 29 1.24 -1.51 7.14
N THR A 30 0.85 -0.37 7.69
CA THR A 30 0.13 -0.28 8.97
C THR A 30 -1.22 -1.00 8.91
N MET A 31 -1.92 -0.92 7.80
CA MET A 31 -3.22 -1.57 7.63
C MET A 31 -3.09 -3.09 7.55
N LEU A 32 -2.11 -3.62 6.82
CA LEU A 32 -1.81 -5.04 6.80
C LEU A 32 -1.45 -5.56 8.20
N GLU A 33 -0.67 -4.79 8.95
CA GLU A 33 -0.36 -5.12 10.34
C GLU A 33 -1.62 -5.24 11.20
N LYS A 34 -2.57 -4.31 11.06
CA LYS A 34 -3.85 -4.38 11.77
C LYS A 34 -4.68 -5.60 11.36
N VAL A 35 -4.74 -5.90 10.07
CA VAL A 35 -5.48 -7.07 9.54
C VAL A 35 -4.88 -8.37 10.10
N ILE A 36 -3.57 -8.53 10.05
CA ILE A 36 -2.88 -9.70 10.60
C ILE A 36 -3.08 -9.77 12.12
N SER A 37 -2.94 -8.64 12.83
CA SER A 37 -3.11 -8.56 14.27
C SER A 37 -4.51 -8.97 14.74
N ALA A 38 -5.53 -8.70 13.95
CA ALA A 38 -6.90 -9.14 14.25
C ALA A 38 -7.10 -10.65 14.07
N PHE A 39 -6.26 -11.29 13.29
CA PHE A 39 -6.35 -12.72 12.97
C PHE A 39 -5.53 -13.60 13.92
N ILE A 40 -4.41 -13.10 14.46
CA ILE A 40 -3.54 -13.86 15.33
C ILE A 40 -4.06 -13.92 16.77
N ILE A 41 -3.61 -14.92 17.53
CA ILE A 41 -4.02 -15.13 18.92
C ILE A 41 -3.63 -13.95 19.83
N GLU A 42 -4.41 -13.73 20.88
CA GLU A 42 -4.20 -12.59 21.80
C GLU A 42 -2.86 -12.64 22.53
N ASP A 43 -2.42 -13.83 22.91
CA ASP A 43 -1.15 -14.05 23.64
C ASP A 43 0.11 -13.89 22.77
N ALA A 44 -0.04 -13.67 21.46
CA ALA A 44 1.11 -13.46 20.59
C ALA A 44 1.85 -12.16 20.93
N ASP A 45 3.18 -12.23 20.98
CA ASP A 45 4.01 -11.04 21.10
C ASP A 45 4.01 -10.27 19.77
N LYS A 46 2.97 -9.46 19.59
CA LYS A 46 2.77 -8.66 18.38
C LYS A 46 3.91 -7.68 18.15
N LYS A 47 4.47 -7.12 19.21
CA LYS A 47 5.59 -6.19 19.12
C LYS A 47 6.81 -6.88 18.53
N ALA A 48 7.21 -8.03 19.04
CA ALA A 48 8.33 -8.81 18.52
C ALA A 48 8.07 -9.28 17.08
N LEU A 49 6.83 -9.69 16.77
CA LEU A 49 6.43 -10.16 15.44
C LEU A 49 6.59 -9.10 14.36
N PHE A 50 6.15 -7.87 14.64
CA PHE A 50 6.14 -6.75 13.69
C PHE A 50 7.35 -5.83 13.81
N ASP A 51 8.24 -6.06 14.76
CA ASP A 51 9.49 -5.31 14.83
C ASP A 51 10.33 -5.51 13.58
N TYR A 52 11.20 -4.55 13.26
CA TYR A 52 12.05 -4.60 12.07
C TYR A 52 12.81 -5.92 11.90
N SER A 53 13.28 -6.50 12.99
CA SER A 53 13.94 -7.81 13.04
C SER A 53 12.99 -9.00 13.13
N GLY A 54 11.70 -8.76 13.32
CA GLY A 54 10.69 -9.81 13.42
C GLY A 54 10.34 -10.41 12.05
N CYS A 55 9.69 -11.59 12.08
CA CYS A 55 9.33 -12.30 10.85
C CYS A 55 8.30 -11.56 9.99
N MET A 56 7.55 -10.62 10.58
CA MET A 56 6.57 -9.76 9.91
C MET A 56 6.98 -8.29 9.88
N GLY A 57 8.28 -8.01 9.99
CA GLY A 57 8.79 -6.65 10.08
C GLY A 57 8.81 -5.88 8.76
N THR A 58 8.72 -6.54 7.62
CA THR A 58 8.76 -5.90 6.30
C THR A 58 7.38 -5.85 5.66
N PHE A 59 7.17 -4.83 4.82
CA PHE A 59 5.95 -4.73 4.01
C PHE A 59 5.74 -5.96 3.11
N SER A 60 6.81 -6.46 2.51
CA SER A 60 6.78 -7.68 1.69
C SER A 60 6.29 -8.89 2.48
N ALA A 61 6.81 -9.10 3.69
CA ALA A 61 6.41 -10.22 4.55
C ALA A 61 4.92 -10.12 4.95
N LYS A 62 4.45 -8.92 5.26
CA LYS A 62 3.03 -8.68 5.59
C LYS A 62 2.11 -8.96 4.42
N ILE A 63 2.49 -8.57 3.19
CA ILE A 63 1.73 -8.88 1.97
C ILE A 63 1.60 -10.39 1.79
N GLU A 64 2.70 -11.11 1.81
CA GLU A 64 2.71 -12.56 1.56
C GLU A 64 1.96 -13.33 2.66
N MET A 65 2.15 -12.96 3.92
CA MET A 65 1.45 -13.60 5.02
C MET A 65 -0.07 -13.34 4.96
N SER A 66 -0.48 -12.12 4.66
CA SER A 66 -1.90 -11.79 4.48
C SER A 66 -2.54 -12.62 3.37
N TYR A 67 -1.82 -12.85 2.29
CA TYR A 67 -2.29 -13.71 1.20
C TYR A 67 -2.34 -15.19 1.60
N VAL A 68 -1.29 -15.72 2.19
CA VAL A 68 -1.21 -17.13 2.61
C VAL A 68 -2.28 -17.47 3.64
N LEU A 69 -2.61 -16.55 4.54
CA LEU A 69 -3.68 -16.69 5.52
C LEU A 69 -5.09 -16.49 4.93
N GLY A 70 -5.20 -16.15 3.64
CA GLY A 70 -6.49 -15.91 3.00
C GLY A 70 -7.16 -14.60 3.38
N LEU A 71 -6.43 -13.66 3.96
CA LEU A 71 -6.96 -12.36 4.40
C LEU A 71 -7.09 -11.35 3.26
N ILE A 72 -6.32 -11.53 2.21
CA ILE A 72 -6.38 -10.72 0.98
C ILE A 72 -6.47 -11.62 -0.25
N SER A 73 -7.06 -11.11 -1.33
CA SER A 73 -7.13 -11.82 -2.61
C SER A 73 -5.78 -11.83 -3.33
N LYS A 74 -5.66 -12.72 -4.32
CA LYS A 74 -4.47 -12.77 -5.19
C LYS A 74 -4.29 -11.44 -5.94
N GLU A 75 -5.37 -10.87 -6.44
CA GLU A 75 -5.35 -9.60 -7.17
C GLU A 75 -4.82 -8.46 -6.29
N LEU A 76 -5.27 -8.39 -5.05
CA LEU A 76 -4.79 -7.38 -4.10
C LEU A 76 -3.32 -7.60 -3.74
N ARG A 77 -2.91 -8.85 -3.50
CA ARG A 77 -1.50 -9.19 -3.28
C ARG A 77 -0.62 -8.71 -4.44
N ASP A 78 -1.03 -8.99 -5.67
CA ASP A 78 -0.27 -8.62 -6.86
C ASP A 78 -0.19 -7.10 -7.02
N ASP A 79 -1.27 -6.38 -6.75
CA ASP A 79 -1.31 -4.92 -6.76
C ASP A 79 -0.44 -4.30 -5.66
N LEU A 80 -0.48 -4.83 -4.45
CA LEU A 80 0.38 -4.39 -3.35
C LEU A 80 1.87 -4.61 -3.68
N ASN A 81 2.21 -5.72 -4.33
CA ASN A 81 3.58 -5.97 -4.78
C ASN A 81 4.02 -5.00 -5.89
N ARG A 82 3.12 -4.63 -6.81
CA ARG A 82 3.38 -3.57 -7.80
C ARG A 82 3.60 -2.23 -7.12
N TYR A 83 2.75 -1.90 -6.15
CA TYR A 83 2.88 -0.67 -5.38
C TYR A 83 4.21 -0.61 -4.62
N ARG A 84 4.62 -1.71 -4.01
CA ARG A 84 5.93 -1.85 -3.36
C ARG A 84 7.10 -1.57 -4.33
N LYS A 85 7.01 -2.05 -5.56
CA LYS A 85 8.01 -1.77 -6.60
C LYS A 85 8.02 -0.28 -6.99
N ILE A 86 6.86 0.35 -7.11
CA ILE A 86 6.76 1.80 -7.35
C ILE A 86 7.41 2.57 -6.21
N ARG A 87 7.12 2.21 -4.97
CA ARG A 87 7.73 2.82 -3.78
C ARG A 87 9.25 2.69 -3.82
N ASN A 88 9.78 1.55 -4.21
CA ASN A 88 11.23 1.34 -4.31
C ASN A 88 11.86 2.24 -5.39
N ILE A 89 11.21 2.41 -6.53
CA ILE A 89 11.66 3.36 -7.55
C ILE A 89 11.70 4.78 -6.98
N CYS A 90 10.65 5.21 -6.29
CA CYS A 90 10.58 6.54 -5.68
C CYS A 90 11.61 6.74 -4.56
N ALA A 91 11.92 5.71 -3.79
CA ALA A 91 12.85 5.78 -2.67
C ALA A 91 14.32 5.77 -3.10
N HIS A 92 14.66 5.04 -4.15
CA HIS A 92 16.05 4.81 -4.55
C HIS A 92 16.57 5.75 -5.64
N ASN A 93 15.70 6.44 -6.37
CA ASN A 93 16.11 7.41 -7.38
C ASN A 93 16.15 8.81 -6.79
N ILE A 94 17.30 9.46 -6.84
CA ILE A 94 17.46 10.87 -6.38
C ILE A 94 16.57 11.78 -7.24
N VAL A 95 16.57 11.56 -8.55
CA VAL A 95 15.71 12.25 -9.51
C VAL A 95 14.80 11.24 -10.18
N ILE A 96 13.51 11.54 -10.22
CA ILE A 96 12.57 10.76 -11.02
C ILE A 96 12.62 11.34 -12.43
N ASP A 97 13.45 10.75 -13.26
CA ASP A 97 13.58 11.10 -14.68
C ASP A 97 12.45 10.47 -15.53
N ALA A 98 12.46 10.75 -16.83
CA ALA A 98 11.45 10.23 -17.75
C ALA A 98 11.42 8.70 -17.80
N ASP A 99 12.56 8.02 -17.66
CA ASP A 99 12.64 6.55 -17.62
C ASP A 99 11.99 5.98 -16.36
N ALA A 100 12.30 6.54 -15.19
CA ALA A 100 11.68 6.17 -13.93
C ALA A 100 10.17 6.44 -13.93
N GLU A 101 9.74 7.58 -14.48
CA GLU A 101 8.33 7.93 -14.62
C GLU A 101 7.58 6.93 -15.52
N ASN A 102 8.17 6.52 -16.64
CA ASN A 102 7.60 5.52 -17.53
C ASN A 102 7.49 4.15 -16.87
N LYS A 103 8.47 3.74 -16.07
CA LYS A 103 8.42 2.51 -15.27
C LYS A 103 7.30 2.55 -14.25
N ILE A 104 7.09 3.67 -13.59
CA ILE A 104 5.99 3.87 -12.64
C ILE A 104 4.64 3.78 -13.36
N LYS A 105 4.46 4.49 -14.47
CA LYS A 105 3.23 4.44 -15.28
C LYS A 105 2.90 3.03 -15.75
N SER A 106 3.89 2.30 -16.27
CA SER A 106 3.73 0.91 -16.69
C SER A 106 3.23 0.00 -15.56
N LYS A 107 3.71 0.20 -14.34
CA LYS A 107 3.23 -0.57 -13.19
C LYS A 107 1.82 -0.20 -12.77
N ILE A 108 1.47 1.08 -12.83
CA ILE A 108 0.12 1.57 -12.56
C ILE A 108 -0.88 0.99 -13.56
N ASP A 109 -0.52 0.95 -14.84
CA ASP A 109 -1.38 0.38 -15.90
C ASP A 109 -1.67 -1.11 -15.70
N ASN A 110 -0.81 -1.82 -15.00
CA ASN A 110 -0.95 -3.23 -14.69
C ASN A 110 -1.72 -3.54 -13.38
N PHE A 111 -2.21 -2.53 -12.67
CA PHE A 111 -3.07 -2.77 -11.52
C PHE A 111 -4.38 -3.45 -11.93
N SER A 112 -4.79 -4.44 -11.16
CA SER A 112 -6.02 -5.22 -11.39
C SER A 112 -7.21 -4.64 -10.62
N LEU A 113 -7.13 -4.62 -9.30
CA LEU A 113 -8.18 -4.12 -8.43
C LEU A 113 -8.19 -2.60 -8.36
N LEU A 114 -7.03 -1.99 -8.20
CA LEU A 114 -6.93 -0.53 -8.11
C LEU A 114 -7.44 0.13 -9.39
N LYS A 115 -7.21 -0.48 -10.55
CA LYS A 115 -7.73 0.04 -11.82
C LYS A 115 -9.26 -0.02 -11.92
N LYS A 116 -9.88 -1.08 -11.41
CA LYS A 116 -11.35 -1.18 -11.35
C LYS A 116 -11.96 -0.11 -10.45
N VAL A 117 -11.31 0.18 -9.37
CA VAL A 117 -11.73 1.21 -8.41
C VAL A 117 -11.60 2.60 -9.03
N PHE A 118 -10.54 2.86 -9.79
CA PHE A 118 -10.35 4.09 -10.55
C PHE A 118 -11.43 4.35 -11.59
N GLN A 119 -11.97 3.30 -12.19
CA GLN A 119 -13.07 3.42 -13.16
C GLN A 119 -14.42 3.73 -12.50
N LEU A 120 -14.56 3.47 -11.21
CA LEU A 120 -15.79 3.72 -10.45
C LEU A 120 -15.82 5.09 -9.77
N GLY A 121 -14.66 5.71 -9.55
CA GLY A 121 -14.54 7.07 -9.01
C GLY A 121 -14.24 8.07 -10.11
N ASN A 122 -15.16 8.99 -10.37
CA ASN A 122 -15.02 10.01 -11.41
C ASN A 122 -13.81 10.95 -11.18
N ASN A 123 -12.87 10.90 -12.10
CA ASN A 123 -12.22 12.01 -12.85
C ASN A 123 -11.40 13.10 -12.16
N GLU A 124 -10.85 13.00 -10.96
CA GLU A 124 -9.79 13.95 -10.59
C GLU A 124 -8.73 13.27 -9.71
N ASP A 125 -7.52 13.11 -10.25
CA ASP A 125 -6.31 12.53 -9.65
C ASP A 125 -6.47 11.14 -9.00
N PRO A 126 -6.45 10.10 -9.81
CA PRO A 126 -6.83 8.75 -9.40
C PRO A 126 -5.80 8.00 -8.54
N ILE A 127 -4.58 8.48 -8.43
CA ILE A 127 -3.47 7.67 -7.87
C ILE A 127 -3.56 7.49 -6.35
N VAL A 128 -4.24 8.40 -5.65
CA VAL A 128 -4.12 8.49 -4.19
C VAL A 128 -5.34 8.00 -3.42
N TYR A 129 -6.55 8.25 -3.92
CA TYR A 129 -7.76 8.04 -3.11
C TYR A 129 -8.29 6.62 -3.06
N THR A 130 -8.10 5.85 -4.10
CA THR A 130 -8.87 4.63 -4.31
C THR A 130 -8.18 3.35 -3.82
N GLY A 131 -6.87 3.32 -3.77
CA GLY A 131 -6.14 2.17 -3.22
C GLY A 131 -6.34 2.01 -1.71
N LEU A 132 -6.65 3.12 -1.02
CA LEU A 132 -6.76 3.18 0.42
C LEU A 132 -8.19 2.92 0.93
N GLU A 133 -9.21 3.30 0.18
CA GLU A 133 -10.60 3.01 0.55
C GLU A 133 -10.91 1.49 0.50
N PHE A 134 -10.26 0.74 -0.38
CA PHE A 134 -10.47 -0.70 -0.50
C PHE A 134 -9.76 -1.54 0.57
N ALA A 135 -8.69 -1.03 1.13
CA ALA A 135 -8.01 -1.70 2.25
C ALA A 135 -8.79 -1.55 3.57
N LEU A 136 -9.88 -0.76 3.60
CA LEU A 136 -10.68 -0.44 4.78
C LEU A 136 -12.04 -1.15 4.83
N ILE A 137 -12.43 -1.85 3.77
CA ILE A 137 -13.64 -2.68 3.73
C ILE A 137 -13.29 -4.13 3.97
#